data_640ba2d1f13e48d6d07b782f2d5826cd
#
_entry.id   640ba2d1f13e48d6d07b782f2d5826cd
#
_cell.length_a   1.000
_cell.length_b   1.000
_cell.length_c   1.000
_cell.angle_alpha   90.00
_cell.angle_beta   90.00
_cell.angle_gamma   90.00
#
_symmetry.space_group_name_H-M   'P 1'
#
loop_
_entity.id
_entity.type
_entity.pdbx_description
1 polymer ?
#
loop_
_entity_poly.entity_id
_entity_poly.type
_entity_poly.pdbx_seq_one_letter_code
_entity_poly.pdbx_strand_id
1 'polypeptide(L)'
;MTQLRSALAVFGSWEALAAEYDRRLPILMYHHIGPPRPGSYPFLTVSPESFERQIKWLVWLGFVGISPSQWFRWRRKGTGLPKRSILITFDDAYVDIADYALPVLRRFGFSGAVYVVSGRFGGTNTWDEADRCGTLKLMDATHIRFWAERGIEFGAHSRTHADLRKLSEGDCRAEIIGSKNDLADLLGAPVISFAYPYANTMTACAP
;
A
#
# COMPACT_ATOMS: atom_id res chain seq x y z
N MET A 1 -6.97 18.21 16.00
CA MET A 1 -6.56 18.33 17.42
C MET A 1 -7.23 17.33 18.36
N THR A 2 -8.46 16.91 18.12
CA THR A 2 -9.22 16.02 19.01
C THR A 2 -8.68 14.58 19.08
N GLN A 3 -8.18 14.03 17.98
CA GLN A 3 -7.62 12.67 17.92
C GLN A 3 -6.25 12.54 18.63
N LEU A 4 -5.43 13.58 18.62
CA LEU A 4 -4.17 13.62 19.36
C LEU A 4 -4.38 13.63 20.88
N ARG A 5 -5.45 14.29 21.35
CA ARG A 5 -5.79 14.30 22.77
C ARG A 5 -6.31 12.95 23.26
N SER A 6 -7.02 12.19 22.41
CA SER A 6 -7.48 10.83 22.77
C SER A 6 -6.32 9.83 22.82
N ALA A 7 -5.32 9.94 21.94
CA ALA A 7 -4.15 9.08 21.99
C ALA A 7 -3.31 9.32 23.25
N LEU A 8 -3.10 10.57 23.66
CA LEU A 8 -2.40 10.91 24.92
C LEU A 8 -3.15 10.42 26.16
N ALA A 9 -4.48 10.38 26.14
CA ALA A 9 -5.27 9.84 27.25
C ALA A 9 -5.09 8.32 27.44
N VAL A 10 -4.74 7.59 26.37
CA VAL A 10 -4.50 6.13 26.43
C VAL A 10 -3.05 5.82 26.85
N PHE A 11 -2.07 6.62 26.45
CA PHE A 11 -0.64 6.34 26.67
C PHE A 11 0.00 7.16 27.79
N GLY A 12 -0.71 8.12 28.35
CA GLY A 12 -0.28 8.89 29.54
C GLY A 12 0.84 9.91 29.32
N SER A 13 1.71 9.72 28.34
CA SER A 13 2.79 10.67 28.00
C SER A 13 3.24 10.55 26.54
N TRP A 14 3.92 11.60 26.04
CA TRP A 14 4.55 11.57 24.71
C TRP A 14 5.67 10.52 24.62
N GLU A 15 6.39 10.30 25.72
CA GLU A 15 7.47 9.30 25.78
C GLU A 15 6.91 7.89 25.68
N ALA A 16 5.78 7.58 26.37
CA ALA A 16 5.12 6.29 26.27
C ALA A 16 4.55 6.05 24.88
N LEU A 17 3.95 7.08 24.27
CA LEU A 17 3.49 7.04 22.89
C LEU A 17 4.66 6.80 21.93
N ALA A 18 5.77 7.52 22.09
CA ALA A 18 6.97 7.36 21.27
C ALA A 18 7.60 5.96 21.44
N ALA A 19 7.65 5.43 22.66
CA ALA A 19 8.17 4.07 22.93
C ALA A 19 7.30 2.97 22.31
N GLU A 20 5.99 3.15 22.26
CA GLU A 20 5.08 2.23 21.56
C GLU A 20 5.23 2.35 20.04
N TYR A 21 5.43 3.55 19.51
CA TYR A 21 5.74 3.79 18.10
C TYR A 21 7.08 3.17 17.67
N ASP A 22 8.09 3.18 18.54
CA ASP A 22 9.39 2.52 18.25
C ASP A 22 9.26 0.99 18.13
N ARG A 23 8.20 0.39 18.65
CA ARG A 23 7.94 -1.06 18.59
C ARG A 23 7.06 -1.48 17.42
N ARG A 24 6.25 -0.58 16.86
CA ARG A 24 5.28 -0.87 15.81
C ARG A 24 5.55 -0.01 14.60
N LEU A 25 5.68 -0.62 13.44
CA LEU A 25 5.74 0.10 12.17
C LEU A 25 4.35 0.64 11.83
N PRO A 26 4.14 1.96 11.79
CA PRO A 26 2.90 2.51 11.25
C PRO A 26 2.80 2.23 9.74
N ILE A 27 1.61 1.86 9.29
CA ILE A 27 1.30 1.67 7.86
C ILE A 27 0.16 2.62 7.50
N LEU A 28 0.40 3.49 6.51
CA LEU A 28 -0.64 4.30 5.90
C LEU A 28 -1.02 3.67 4.56
N MET A 29 -2.26 3.20 4.47
CA MET A 29 -2.81 2.57 3.28
C MET A 29 -3.67 3.56 2.50
N TYR A 30 -3.47 3.63 1.20
CA TYR A 30 -4.24 4.42 0.24
C TYR A 30 -4.73 3.52 -0.90
N HIS A 31 -5.73 4.02 -1.65
CA HIS A 31 -6.18 3.42 -2.90
C HIS A 31 -6.06 4.45 -4.03
N HIS A 32 -6.89 5.47 -4.01
CA HIS A 32 -6.89 6.52 -5.03
C HIS A 32 -6.22 7.80 -4.57
N ILE A 33 -5.34 8.35 -5.40
CA ILE A 33 -4.80 9.71 -5.23
C ILE A 33 -5.17 10.51 -6.48
N GLY A 34 -6.31 11.16 -6.44
CA GLY A 34 -6.84 11.86 -7.62
C GLY A 34 -7.89 12.90 -7.27
N PRO A 35 -8.33 13.68 -8.25
CA PRO A 35 -9.41 14.63 -8.05
C PRO A 35 -10.69 13.91 -7.60
N PRO A 36 -11.49 14.52 -6.70
CA PRO A 36 -12.78 13.97 -6.32
C PRO A 36 -13.67 13.77 -7.55
N ARG A 37 -14.32 12.60 -7.63
CA ARG A 37 -15.25 12.28 -8.72
C ARG A 37 -16.65 12.05 -8.15
N PRO A 38 -17.72 12.42 -8.87
CA PRO A 38 -19.07 12.06 -8.48
C PRO A 38 -19.17 10.53 -8.32
N GLY A 39 -19.74 10.07 -7.20
CA GLY A 39 -19.88 8.64 -6.91
C GLY A 39 -18.66 7.94 -6.34
N SER A 40 -17.47 8.58 -6.27
CA SER A 40 -16.31 7.97 -5.62
C SER A 40 -16.55 7.73 -4.13
N TYR A 41 -16.02 6.61 -3.62
CA TYR A 41 -16.01 6.37 -2.18
C TYR A 41 -15.16 7.42 -1.48
N PRO A 42 -15.72 8.26 -0.59
CA PRO A 42 -14.96 9.31 0.11
C PRO A 42 -13.79 8.76 0.92
N PHE A 43 -13.86 7.48 1.32
CA PHE A 43 -12.83 6.83 2.15
C PHE A 43 -11.67 6.23 1.34
N LEU A 44 -11.85 6.05 0.03
CA LEU A 44 -10.82 5.46 -0.84
C LEU A 44 -10.09 6.50 -1.69
N THR A 45 -10.60 7.73 -1.75
CA THR A 45 -10.04 8.80 -2.59
C THR A 45 -9.46 9.92 -1.74
N VAL A 46 -8.19 10.24 -1.97
CA VAL A 46 -7.50 11.39 -1.38
C VAL A 46 -7.06 12.32 -2.49
N SER A 47 -7.32 13.64 -2.36
CA SER A 47 -6.86 14.57 -3.40
C SER A 47 -5.33 14.67 -3.42
N PRO A 48 -4.73 14.96 -4.60
CA PRO A 48 -3.26 15.10 -4.72
C PRO A 48 -2.68 16.11 -3.73
N GLU A 49 -3.36 17.26 -3.53
CA GLU A 49 -2.94 18.31 -2.60
C GLU A 49 -3.00 17.83 -1.14
N SER A 50 -4.03 17.06 -0.80
CA SER A 50 -4.16 16.47 0.55
C SER A 50 -3.10 15.42 0.80
N PHE A 51 -2.82 14.56 -0.17
CA PHE A 51 -1.75 13.57 -0.08
C PHE A 51 -0.38 14.26 0.09
N GLU A 52 -0.05 15.23 -0.76
CA GLU A 52 1.22 15.97 -0.63
C GLU A 52 1.34 16.67 0.73
N ARG A 53 0.27 17.25 1.24
CA ARG A 53 0.25 17.88 2.57
C ARG A 53 0.50 16.85 3.67
N GLN A 54 -0.06 15.65 3.57
CA GLN A 54 0.18 14.56 4.53
C GLN A 54 1.65 14.13 4.51
N ILE A 55 2.25 13.97 3.34
CA ILE A 55 3.68 13.62 3.21
C ILE A 55 4.56 14.72 3.80
N LYS A 56 4.27 16.01 3.52
CA LYS A 56 4.98 17.15 4.14
C LYS A 56 4.92 17.13 5.68
N TRP A 57 3.75 16.79 6.25
CA TRP A 57 3.60 16.62 7.69
C TRP A 57 4.46 15.48 8.24
N LEU A 58 4.51 14.35 7.55
CA LEU A 58 5.38 13.22 7.94
C LEU A 58 6.86 13.63 7.93
N VAL A 59 7.30 14.32 6.88
CA VAL A 59 8.67 14.86 6.81
C VAL A 59 8.96 15.82 7.97
N TRP A 60 8.05 16.76 8.23
CA TRP A 60 8.20 17.71 9.34
C TRP A 60 8.26 17.03 10.70
N LEU A 61 7.51 15.95 10.89
CA LEU A 61 7.54 15.12 12.09
C LEU A 61 8.79 14.21 12.16
N GLY A 62 9.64 14.21 11.14
CA GLY A 62 10.86 13.42 11.07
C GLY A 62 10.63 11.94 10.72
N PHE A 63 9.51 11.61 10.10
CA PHE A 63 9.27 10.25 9.60
C PHE A 63 10.09 9.97 8.34
N VAL A 64 10.48 8.70 8.17
CA VAL A 64 11.19 8.18 7.00
C VAL A 64 10.34 7.09 6.37
N GLY A 65 9.98 7.27 5.11
CA GLY A 65 9.25 6.26 4.34
C GLY A 65 10.18 5.10 3.98
N ILE A 66 9.76 3.88 4.33
CA ILE A 66 10.53 2.66 4.06
C ILE A 66 9.75 1.71 3.16
N SER A 67 10.46 0.74 2.56
CA SER A 67 9.83 -0.34 1.79
C SER A 67 9.59 -1.60 2.65
N PRO A 68 8.68 -2.51 2.22
CA PRO A 68 8.52 -3.83 2.81
C PRO A 68 9.83 -4.60 2.93
N SER A 69 10.68 -4.57 1.91
CA SER A 69 12.00 -5.21 1.93
C SER A 69 12.92 -4.67 3.02
N GLN A 70 12.90 -3.36 3.25
CA GLN A 70 13.68 -2.75 4.33
C GLN A 70 13.17 -3.22 5.69
N TRP A 71 11.86 -3.22 5.90
CA TRP A 71 11.24 -3.72 7.13
C TRP A 71 11.53 -5.20 7.35
N PHE A 72 11.37 -6.04 6.31
CA PHE A 72 11.63 -7.48 6.39
C PHE A 72 13.10 -7.78 6.74
N ARG A 73 14.06 -7.07 6.12
CA ARG A 73 15.49 -7.20 6.47
C ARG A 73 15.74 -6.82 7.93
N TRP A 74 15.13 -5.74 8.41
CA TRP A 74 15.24 -5.33 9.81
C TRP A 74 14.69 -6.40 10.76
N ARG A 75 13.50 -6.92 10.48
CA ARG A 75 12.89 -7.98 11.28
C ARG A 75 13.79 -9.23 11.41
N ARG A 76 14.49 -9.59 10.34
CA ARG A 76 15.40 -10.76 10.33
C ARG A 76 16.75 -10.50 10.97
N LYS A 77 17.30 -9.31 10.84
CA LYS A 77 18.66 -8.96 11.26
C LYS A 77 18.73 -8.05 12.49
N GLY A 78 17.63 -7.47 12.91
CA GLY A 78 17.55 -6.55 14.07
C GLY A 78 18.21 -5.20 13.87
N THR A 79 18.64 -4.86 12.65
CA THR A 79 19.43 -3.65 12.38
C THR A 79 18.96 -2.92 11.12
N GLY A 80 19.21 -1.61 11.07
CA GLY A 80 19.12 -0.82 9.84
C GLY A 80 17.77 -0.16 9.57
N LEU A 81 16.82 -0.16 10.53
CA LEU A 81 15.58 0.60 10.37
C LEU A 81 15.78 2.00 10.97
N PRO A 82 15.52 3.08 10.21
CA PRO A 82 15.53 4.43 10.76
C PRO A 82 14.52 4.59 11.90
N LYS A 83 14.85 5.45 12.87
CA LYS A 83 13.86 5.91 13.84
C LYS A 83 12.71 6.60 13.09
N ARG A 84 11.48 6.47 13.61
CA ARG A 84 10.26 6.98 12.97
C ARG A 84 10.05 6.50 11.54
N SER A 85 10.33 5.21 11.29
CA SER A 85 9.98 4.57 10.03
C SER A 85 8.47 4.49 9.86
N ILE A 86 8.00 4.68 8.63
CA ILE A 86 6.61 4.51 8.22
C ILE A 86 6.55 3.81 6.88
N LEU A 87 5.59 2.91 6.71
CA LEU A 87 5.30 2.28 5.43
C LEU A 87 4.08 2.95 4.80
N ILE A 88 4.23 3.40 3.56
CA ILE A 88 3.13 3.94 2.76
C ILE A 88 2.78 2.91 1.70
N THR A 89 1.53 2.49 1.68
CA THR A 89 1.04 1.47 0.76
C THR A 89 -0.11 2.00 -0.09
N PHE A 90 -0.20 1.48 -1.30
CA PHE A 90 -1.27 1.75 -2.24
C PHE A 90 -1.80 0.42 -2.74
N ASP A 91 -3.08 0.18 -2.57
CA ASP A 91 -3.73 -1.04 -3.05
C ASP A 91 -4.26 -0.82 -4.48
N ASP A 92 -4.51 -1.90 -5.22
CA ASP A 92 -5.08 -1.97 -6.57
C ASP A 92 -4.21 -1.47 -7.72
N ALA A 93 -3.16 -0.70 -7.47
CA ALA A 93 -2.27 -0.16 -8.49
C ALA A 93 -2.97 0.73 -9.55
N TYR A 94 -3.82 1.66 -9.13
CA TYR A 94 -4.45 2.63 -10.03
C TYR A 94 -3.42 3.54 -10.71
N VAL A 95 -3.67 3.95 -11.95
CA VAL A 95 -2.77 4.85 -12.72
C VAL A 95 -2.59 6.19 -12.02
N ASP A 96 -3.62 6.71 -11.36
CA ASP A 96 -3.54 7.97 -10.63
C ASP A 96 -2.51 7.97 -9.51
N ILE A 97 -2.21 6.80 -8.92
CA ILE A 97 -1.09 6.65 -7.96
C ILE A 97 0.24 6.98 -8.66
N ALA A 98 0.46 6.45 -9.87
CA ALA A 98 1.67 6.72 -10.65
C ALA A 98 1.80 8.20 -11.04
N ASP A 99 0.67 8.85 -11.34
CA ASP A 99 0.63 10.22 -11.79
C ASP A 99 0.80 11.24 -10.65
N TYR A 100 0.19 10.99 -9.49
CA TYR A 100 0.12 11.96 -8.41
C TYR A 100 0.90 11.57 -7.15
N ALA A 101 0.84 10.30 -6.73
CA ALA A 101 1.42 9.90 -5.45
C ALA A 101 2.92 9.58 -5.52
N LEU A 102 3.33 8.73 -6.46
CA LEU A 102 4.71 8.25 -6.53
C LEU A 102 5.72 9.38 -6.81
N PRO A 103 5.42 10.40 -7.66
CA PRO A 103 6.28 11.57 -7.80
C PRO A 103 6.47 12.34 -6.48
N VAL A 104 5.42 12.44 -5.66
CA VAL A 104 5.48 13.10 -4.35
C VAL A 104 6.37 12.31 -3.40
N LEU A 105 6.18 10.98 -3.28
CA LEU A 105 7.04 10.14 -2.44
C LEU A 105 8.50 10.31 -2.82
N ARG A 106 8.81 10.22 -4.12
CA ARG A 106 10.17 10.37 -4.62
C ARG A 106 10.78 11.74 -4.29
N ARG A 107 10.01 12.82 -4.46
CA ARG A 107 10.45 14.19 -4.17
C ARG A 107 10.85 14.38 -2.71
N PHE A 108 10.17 13.69 -1.80
CA PHE A 108 10.46 13.76 -0.36
C PHE A 108 11.36 12.63 0.16
N GLY A 109 11.92 11.80 -0.74
CA GLY A 109 12.82 10.71 -0.36
C GLY A 109 12.14 9.55 0.37
N PHE A 110 10.82 9.41 0.22
CA PHE A 110 10.07 8.30 0.76
C PHE A 110 10.08 7.12 -0.21
N SER A 111 10.27 5.91 0.32
CA SER A 111 9.88 4.68 -0.34
C SER A 111 8.45 4.32 0.03
N GLY A 112 7.86 3.36 -0.69
CA GLY A 112 6.53 2.85 -0.44
C GLY A 112 6.30 1.54 -1.18
N ALA A 113 5.10 0.99 -1.07
CA ALA A 113 4.69 -0.22 -1.79
C ALA A 113 3.38 -0.02 -2.54
N VAL A 114 3.30 -0.58 -3.74
CA VAL A 114 2.07 -0.66 -4.54
C VAL A 114 1.68 -2.13 -4.67
N TYR A 115 0.47 -2.48 -4.27
CA TYR A 115 -0.07 -3.84 -4.36
C TYR A 115 -0.90 -4.00 -5.62
N VAL A 116 -0.53 -4.99 -6.43
CA VAL A 116 -0.97 -5.11 -7.82
C VAL A 116 -1.89 -6.32 -8.01
N VAL A 117 -3.03 -6.11 -8.64
CA VAL A 117 -3.92 -7.17 -9.12
C VAL A 117 -3.36 -7.72 -10.43
N SER A 118 -2.61 -8.83 -10.37
CA SER A 118 -1.74 -9.25 -11.47
C SER A 118 -2.46 -9.66 -12.74
N GLY A 119 -3.65 -10.21 -12.65
CA GLY A 119 -4.48 -10.55 -13.80
C GLY A 119 -5.12 -9.35 -14.51
N ARG A 120 -4.80 -8.11 -14.10
CA ARG A 120 -5.43 -6.88 -14.59
C ARG A 120 -4.44 -5.79 -14.99
N PHE A 121 -3.19 -6.12 -15.28
CA PHE A 121 -2.20 -5.17 -15.77
C PHE A 121 -2.74 -4.36 -16.97
N GLY A 122 -2.77 -3.03 -16.85
CA GLY A 122 -3.28 -2.13 -17.88
C GLY A 122 -4.80 -2.19 -18.11
N GLY A 123 -5.50 -3.01 -17.35
CA GLY A 123 -6.96 -3.13 -17.39
C GLY A 123 -7.67 -2.09 -16.51
N THR A 124 -8.78 -2.49 -15.93
CA THR A 124 -9.63 -1.64 -15.08
C THR A 124 -10.11 -2.38 -13.83
N ASN A 125 -10.55 -1.62 -12.83
CA ASN A 125 -11.09 -2.09 -11.55
C ASN A 125 -12.50 -2.70 -11.71
N THR A 126 -12.59 -3.88 -12.31
CA THR A 126 -13.89 -4.54 -12.57
C THR A 126 -14.56 -5.12 -11.32
N TRP A 127 -13.88 -5.10 -10.16
CA TRP A 127 -14.44 -5.55 -8.88
C TRP A 127 -15.25 -4.48 -8.15
N ASP A 128 -15.08 -3.21 -8.51
CA ASP A 128 -15.92 -2.13 -8.00
C ASP A 128 -17.20 -2.06 -8.81
N GLU A 129 -18.32 -1.92 -8.14
CA GLU A 129 -19.58 -1.67 -8.82
C GLU A 129 -19.47 -0.36 -9.64
N ALA A 130 -19.79 -0.44 -10.93
CA ALA A 130 -19.67 0.68 -11.88
C ALA A 130 -20.34 1.98 -11.42
N ASP A 131 -21.35 1.87 -10.55
CA ASP A 131 -22.15 3.00 -10.05
C ASP A 131 -21.47 3.81 -8.95
N ARG A 132 -20.40 3.33 -8.33
CA ARG A 132 -19.83 3.96 -7.14
C ARG A 132 -18.47 4.64 -7.34
N CYS A 133 -17.55 4.02 -8.10
CA CYS A 133 -16.23 4.61 -8.34
C CYS A 133 -15.94 4.91 -9.81
N GLY A 134 -16.81 4.45 -10.70
CA GLY A 134 -16.55 4.46 -12.14
C GLY A 134 -15.44 3.47 -12.51
N THR A 135 -15.24 3.30 -13.81
CA THR A 135 -14.17 2.46 -14.34
C THR A 135 -12.86 3.23 -14.32
N LEU A 136 -11.89 2.76 -13.53
CA LEU A 136 -10.58 3.37 -13.37
C LEU A 136 -9.49 2.48 -13.96
N LYS A 137 -8.50 3.11 -14.60
CA LYS A 137 -7.38 2.39 -15.20
C LYS A 137 -6.39 1.94 -14.14
N LEU A 138 -5.86 0.74 -14.32
CA LEU A 138 -4.78 0.17 -13.54
C LEU A 138 -3.44 0.32 -14.27
N MET A 139 -2.36 0.36 -13.51
CA MET A 139 -1.00 0.41 -14.04
C MET A 139 -0.74 -0.78 -14.97
N ASP A 140 -0.12 -0.51 -16.10
CA ASP A 140 0.42 -1.53 -16.99
C ASP A 140 1.85 -1.92 -16.61
N ALA A 141 2.41 -2.86 -17.35
CA ALA A 141 3.77 -3.35 -17.17
C ALA A 141 4.83 -2.22 -17.27
N THR A 142 4.59 -1.22 -18.08
CA THR A 142 5.50 -0.08 -18.28
C THR A 142 5.54 0.81 -17.03
N HIS A 143 4.38 1.14 -16.48
CA HIS A 143 4.27 1.90 -15.24
C HIS A 143 4.97 1.17 -14.08
N ILE A 144 4.70 -0.14 -13.95
CA ILE A 144 5.24 -0.95 -12.86
C ILE A 144 6.77 -0.99 -12.93
N ARG A 145 7.35 -1.31 -14.08
CA ARG A 145 8.82 -1.34 -14.26
C ARG A 145 9.45 0.03 -14.04
N PHE A 146 8.86 1.07 -14.62
CA PHE A 146 9.35 2.44 -14.49
C PHE A 146 9.49 2.87 -13.02
N TRP A 147 8.50 2.56 -12.19
CA TRP A 147 8.51 2.94 -10.79
C TRP A 147 9.32 1.98 -9.91
N ALA A 148 9.40 0.69 -10.26
CA ALA A 148 10.27 -0.28 -9.59
C ALA A 148 11.75 0.13 -9.69
N GLU A 149 12.22 0.54 -10.88
CA GLU A 149 13.56 1.07 -11.10
C GLU A 149 13.85 2.35 -10.28
N ARG A 150 12.81 3.02 -9.80
CA ARG A 150 12.90 4.27 -9.01
C ARG A 150 12.70 4.07 -7.51
N GLY A 151 12.75 2.80 -7.05
CA GLY A 151 12.73 2.46 -5.63
C GLY A 151 11.35 2.32 -5.00
N ILE A 152 10.29 2.27 -5.81
CA ILE A 152 8.97 1.83 -5.35
C ILE A 152 8.93 0.31 -5.38
N GLU A 153 8.50 -0.30 -4.29
CA GLU A 153 8.35 -1.75 -4.22
C GLU A 153 6.94 -2.17 -4.65
N PHE A 154 6.86 -3.26 -5.40
CA PHE A 154 5.59 -3.81 -5.84
C PHE A 154 5.33 -5.13 -5.15
N GLY A 155 4.13 -5.27 -4.55
CA GLY A 155 3.62 -6.46 -3.89
C GLY A 155 2.41 -7.02 -4.62
N ALA A 156 2.03 -8.26 -4.30
CA ALA A 156 0.88 -8.91 -4.91
C ALA A 156 -0.42 -8.60 -4.18
N HIS A 157 -1.54 -8.49 -4.94
CA HIS A 157 -2.88 -8.21 -4.44
C HIS A 157 -3.91 -9.18 -5.02
N SER A 158 -3.58 -10.47 -5.05
CA SER A 158 -4.26 -11.54 -5.78
C SER A 158 -4.25 -11.36 -7.31
N ARG A 159 -4.72 -12.37 -8.06
CA ARG A 159 -4.79 -12.30 -9.53
C ARG A 159 -6.00 -11.51 -10.02
N THR A 160 -7.14 -11.71 -9.36
CA THR A 160 -8.43 -11.21 -9.85
C THR A 160 -9.12 -10.24 -8.88
N HIS A 161 -8.47 -9.88 -7.78
CA HIS A 161 -9.06 -9.13 -6.66
C HIS A 161 -10.22 -9.90 -6.00
N ALA A 162 -10.12 -11.24 -5.94
CA ALA A 162 -11.16 -12.07 -5.36
C ALA A 162 -11.21 -11.94 -3.83
N ASP A 163 -12.43 -12.06 -3.27
CA ASP A 163 -12.59 -12.26 -1.82
C ASP A 163 -12.14 -13.68 -1.46
N LEU A 164 -10.88 -13.79 -1.00
CA LEU A 164 -10.24 -15.07 -0.72
C LEU A 164 -10.98 -15.92 0.32
N ARG A 165 -11.82 -15.32 1.16
CA ARG A 165 -12.65 -16.04 2.16
C ARG A 165 -13.75 -16.87 1.52
N LYS A 166 -14.12 -16.57 0.28
CA LYS A 166 -15.18 -17.23 -0.48
C LYS A 166 -14.66 -18.31 -1.41
N LEU A 167 -13.35 -18.49 -1.48
CA LEU A 167 -12.70 -19.44 -2.37
C LEU A 167 -12.41 -20.77 -1.68
N SER A 168 -12.28 -21.83 -2.48
CA SER A 168 -11.66 -23.07 -2.02
C SER A 168 -10.19 -22.83 -1.67
N GLU A 169 -9.59 -23.72 -0.87
CA GLU A 169 -8.16 -23.65 -0.55
C GLU A 169 -7.31 -23.67 -1.83
N GLY A 170 -7.64 -24.50 -2.79
CA GLY A 170 -6.93 -24.60 -4.07
C GLY A 170 -6.98 -23.29 -4.86
N ASP A 171 -8.17 -22.69 -4.98
CA ASP A 171 -8.36 -21.41 -5.67
C ASP A 171 -7.65 -20.27 -4.92
N CYS A 172 -7.74 -20.27 -3.59
CA CYS A 172 -7.04 -19.28 -2.76
C CYS A 172 -5.52 -19.35 -2.98
N ARG A 173 -4.93 -20.56 -3.00
CA ARG A 173 -3.51 -20.75 -3.32
C ARG A 173 -3.17 -20.28 -4.74
N ALA A 174 -4.04 -20.54 -5.71
CA ALA A 174 -3.85 -20.09 -7.10
C ALA A 174 -3.85 -18.55 -7.20
N GLU A 175 -4.75 -17.88 -6.49
CA GLU A 175 -4.82 -16.42 -6.42
C GLU A 175 -3.55 -15.81 -5.79
N ILE A 176 -3.09 -16.36 -4.66
CA ILE A 176 -1.93 -15.82 -3.91
C ILE A 176 -0.62 -16.13 -4.65
N ILE A 177 -0.36 -17.42 -4.95
CA ILE A 177 0.88 -17.85 -5.58
C ILE A 177 0.96 -17.36 -7.02
N GLY A 178 -0.18 -17.43 -7.73
CA GLY A 178 -0.27 -16.96 -9.11
C GLY A 178 0.08 -15.48 -9.23
N SER A 179 -0.54 -14.63 -8.41
CA SER A 179 -0.26 -13.18 -8.44
C SER A 179 1.19 -12.85 -8.11
N LYS A 180 1.76 -13.56 -7.14
CA LYS A 180 3.18 -13.42 -6.80
C LYS A 180 4.09 -13.75 -7.98
N ASN A 181 3.83 -14.87 -8.66
CA ASN A 181 4.66 -15.34 -9.78
C ASN A 181 4.50 -14.40 -10.99
N ASP A 182 3.28 -14.05 -11.37
CA ASP A 182 3.00 -13.11 -12.48
C ASP A 182 3.79 -11.80 -12.30
N LEU A 183 3.80 -11.27 -11.09
CA LEU A 183 4.48 -10.02 -10.78
C LEU A 183 6.01 -10.20 -10.68
N ALA A 184 6.49 -11.33 -10.16
CA ALA A 184 7.91 -11.66 -10.12
C ALA A 184 8.50 -11.82 -11.54
N ASP A 185 7.76 -12.47 -12.45
CA ASP A 185 8.13 -12.61 -13.87
C ASP A 185 8.19 -11.24 -14.57
N LEU A 186 7.20 -10.36 -14.28
CA LEU A 186 7.18 -9.00 -14.82
C LEU A 186 8.39 -8.18 -14.37
N LEU A 187 8.78 -8.29 -13.09
CA LEU A 187 9.84 -7.49 -12.47
C LEU A 187 11.23 -8.11 -12.65
N GLY A 188 11.33 -9.39 -12.98
CA GLY A 188 12.60 -10.13 -12.96
C GLY A 188 13.20 -10.24 -11.55
N ALA A 189 12.39 -10.13 -10.50
CA ALA A 189 12.82 -10.10 -9.12
C ALA A 189 11.78 -10.73 -8.18
N PRO A 190 12.21 -11.29 -7.01
CA PRO A 190 11.29 -11.88 -6.06
C PRO A 190 10.28 -10.86 -5.49
N VAL A 191 9.01 -11.22 -5.46
CA VAL A 191 7.95 -10.49 -4.75
C VAL A 191 7.81 -11.07 -3.34
N ILE A 192 7.91 -10.22 -2.31
CA ILE A 192 7.98 -10.65 -0.91
C ILE A 192 6.83 -10.17 -0.03
N SER A 193 5.95 -9.36 -0.57
CA SER A 193 4.80 -8.81 0.16
C SER A 193 3.48 -9.06 -0.56
N PHE A 194 2.43 -9.21 0.22
CA PHE A 194 1.07 -9.46 -0.25
C PHE A 194 0.10 -8.64 0.59
N ALA A 195 -0.87 -7.98 -0.05
CA ALA A 195 -2.03 -7.40 0.60
C ALA A 195 -3.27 -8.23 0.27
N TYR A 196 -4.13 -8.43 1.28
CA TYR A 196 -5.37 -9.19 1.09
C TYR A 196 -6.47 -8.26 0.57
N PRO A 197 -7.13 -8.59 -0.56
CA PRO A 197 -8.33 -7.86 -0.98
C PRO A 197 -9.39 -7.83 0.13
N TYR A 198 -10.10 -6.68 0.24
CA TYR A 198 -11.17 -6.47 1.21
C TYR A 198 -10.74 -6.49 2.69
N ALA A 199 -9.46 -6.32 3.00
CA ALA A 199 -8.88 -5.99 4.32
C ALA A 199 -9.39 -6.79 5.54
N ASN A 200 -9.77 -8.05 5.38
CA ASN A 200 -10.20 -8.87 6.51
C ASN A 200 -9.14 -9.93 6.84
N THR A 201 -8.79 -10.00 8.13
CA THR A 201 -7.92 -11.04 8.68
C THR A 201 -8.50 -12.43 8.39
N MET A 202 -7.77 -13.22 7.61
CA MET A 202 -8.19 -14.56 7.20
C MET A 202 -7.80 -15.59 8.25
N THR A 203 -8.78 -16.29 8.75
CA THR A 203 -8.56 -17.52 9.52
C THR A 203 -8.44 -18.78 8.66
N ALA A 204 -8.82 -18.71 7.38
CA ALA A 204 -8.98 -19.90 6.53
C ALA A 204 -7.86 -20.15 5.50
N CYS A 205 -7.01 -19.18 5.18
CA CYS A 205 -5.91 -19.31 4.21
C CYS A 205 -4.54 -18.93 4.79
N ALA A 206 -4.33 -19.10 6.07
CA ALA A 206 -2.99 -19.03 6.64
C ALA A 206 -2.16 -20.22 6.13
N PRO A 207 -0.89 -20.01 5.70
CA PRO A 207 -0.04 -21.09 5.23
C PRO A 207 0.31 -22.08 6.32
#